data_46a097ed18f4a236baf95e7f54ae7143
#
_entry.id   46a097ed18f4a236baf95e7f54ae7143
#
_cell.length_a   1.000
_cell.length_b   1.000
_cell.length_c   1.000
_cell.angle_alpha   90.00
_cell.angle_beta   90.00
_cell.angle_gamma   90.00
#
_symmetry.space_group_name_H-M   'P 1'
#
loop_
_entity.id
_entity.type
_entity.pdbx_description
1 polymer ?
#
loop_
_entity_poly.entity_id
_entity_poly.type
_entity_poly.pdbx_seq_one_letter_code
_entity_poly.pdbx_strand_id
1 'polypeptide(L)'
;MAFRGVPFPPNTHMFPSRAHVHNYLQHFASSQSMLDVIRFRTEVVHARRVQNGWHVTSRSLDEQSESNDVFDAILVANGNCATPHIPSVPGLDHFRGRQMHSAWYRYPDTLNARRILIVGSNS
;
A
#
# COMPACT_ATOMS: atom_id res chain seq x y z
N MET A 1 -7.64 -13.53 -8.11
CA MET A 1 -8.14 -12.27 -8.71
C MET A 1 -7.20 -11.89 -9.84
N ALA A 2 -7.69 -11.83 -11.09
CA ALA A 2 -6.89 -11.45 -12.26
C ALA A 2 -7.60 -10.32 -13.01
N PHE A 3 -6.85 -9.45 -13.65
CA PHE A 3 -7.43 -8.43 -14.52
C PHE A 3 -7.96 -9.04 -15.82
N ARG A 4 -9.02 -8.43 -16.34
CA ARG A 4 -9.61 -8.89 -17.59
C ARG A 4 -8.60 -8.83 -18.72
N GLY A 5 -8.44 -9.94 -19.46
CA GLY A 5 -7.51 -10.02 -20.59
C GLY A 5 -6.05 -10.28 -20.24
N VAL A 6 -5.68 -10.25 -18.94
CA VAL A 6 -4.31 -10.54 -18.46
C VAL A 6 -4.40 -11.59 -17.36
N PRO A 7 -4.39 -12.88 -17.67
CA PRO A 7 -4.41 -13.95 -16.68
C PRO A 7 -3.08 -14.05 -15.94
N PHE A 8 -3.10 -14.68 -14.76
CA PHE A 8 -1.86 -15.12 -14.11
C PHE A 8 -1.11 -16.11 -15.01
N PRO A 9 0.20 -16.22 -14.90
CA PRO A 9 0.99 -17.23 -15.61
C PRO A 9 0.42 -18.64 -15.39
N PRO A 10 0.51 -19.53 -16.39
CA PRO A 10 0.14 -20.93 -16.24
C PRO A 10 0.85 -21.54 -15.02
N ASN A 11 0.21 -22.44 -14.31
CA ASN A 11 0.69 -23.10 -13.11
C ASN A 11 0.88 -22.18 -11.87
N THR A 12 0.32 -20.99 -11.87
CA THR A 12 0.27 -20.17 -10.65
C THR A 12 -0.59 -20.89 -9.61
N HIS A 13 -0.07 -21.05 -8.39
CA HIS A 13 -0.80 -21.64 -7.27
C HIS A 13 -2.08 -20.86 -6.98
N MET A 14 -3.13 -21.55 -6.48
CA MET A 14 -4.40 -20.93 -6.08
C MET A 14 -4.18 -19.78 -5.07
N PHE A 15 -3.19 -19.93 -4.19
CA PHE A 15 -2.74 -18.92 -3.24
C PHE A 15 -1.32 -18.49 -3.61
N PRO A 16 -1.15 -17.52 -4.53
CA PRO A 16 0.16 -17.07 -4.95
C PRO A 16 0.88 -16.32 -3.83
N SER A 17 2.19 -16.45 -3.79
CA SER A 17 3.00 -15.67 -2.85
C SER A 17 2.95 -14.16 -3.19
N ARG A 18 3.30 -13.30 -2.22
CA ARG A 18 3.43 -11.86 -2.42
C ARG A 18 4.30 -11.52 -3.65
N ALA A 19 5.40 -12.25 -3.85
CA ALA A 19 6.28 -12.03 -4.99
C ALA A 19 5.58 -12.33 -6.32
N HIS A 20 4.80 -13.39 -6.41
CA HIS A 20 4.02 -13.71 -7.61
C HIS A 20 2.98 -12.64 -7.92
N VAL A 21 2.27 -12.14 -6.89
CA VAL A 21 1.29 -11.07 -7.07
C VAL A 21 1.98 -9.78 -7.52
N HIS A 22 3.09 -9.42 -6.90
CA HIS A 22 3.86 -8.22 -7.27
C HIS A 22 4.35 -8.28 -8.72
N ASN A 23 4.94 -9.40 -9.13
CA ASN A 23 5.41 -9.59 -10.51
C ASN A 23 4.25 -9.54 -11.52
N TYR A 24 3.11 -10.10 -11.16
CA TYR A 24 1.90 -10.02 -11.96
C TYR A 24 1.43 -8.56 -12.16
N LEU A 25 1.41 -7.76 -11.09
CA LEU A 25 1.02 -6.34 -11.16
C LEU A 25 2.02 -5.52 -12.00
N GLN A 26 3.32 -5.79 -11.87
CA GLN A 26 4.34 -5.15 -12.70
C GLN A 26 4.17 -5.51 -14.18
N HIS A 27 3.96 -6.80 -14.47
CA HIS A 27 3.69 -7.26 -15.83
C HIS A 27 2.42 -6.61 -16.39
N PHE A 28 1.35 -6.54 -15.63
CA PHE A 28 0.12 -5.85 -16.03
C PHE A 28 0.39 -4.39 -16.36
N ALA A 29 1.01 -3.65 -15.47
CA ALA A 29 1.30 -2.23 -15.66
C ALA A 29 2.16 -1.97 -16.91
N SER A 30 3.19 -2.80 -17.14
CA SER A 30 4.06 -2.67 -18.32
C SER A 30 3.33 -3.05 -19.61
N SER A 31 2.53 -4.13 -19.61
CA SER A 31 1.79 -4.58 -20.81
C SER A 31 0.69 -3.61 -21.24
N GLN A 32 0.21 -2.78 -20.33
CA GLN A 32 -0.80 -1.74 -20.60
C GLN A 32 -0.20 -0.35 -20.78
N SER A 33 1.14 -0.21 -20.88
CA SER A 33 1.84 1.07 -20.99
C SER A 33 1.48 2.05 -19.87
N MET A 34 1.20 1.55 -18.68
CA MET A 34 0.80 2.37 -17.54
C MET A 34 1.99 3.00 -16.82
N LEU A 35 3.20 2.44 -16.98
CA LEU A 35 4.39 2.90 -16.23
C LEU A 35 4.73 4.35 -16.52
N ASP A 36 4.48 4.83 -17.74
CA ASP A 36 4.78 6.21 -18.17
C ASP A 36 3.83 7.25 -17.55
N VAL A 37 2.68 6.83 -17.05
CA VAL A 37 1.67 7.72 -16.44
C VAL A 37 1.59 7.57 -14.91
N ILE A 38 2.31 6.63 -14.31
CA ILE A 38 2.37 6.46 -12.86
C ILE A 38 3.50 7.32 -12.30
N ARG A 39 3.16 8.21 -11.39
CA ARG A 39 4.15 8.95 -10.58
C ARG A 39 4.49 8.13 -9.34
N PHE A 40 5.55 7.32 -9.44
CA PHE A 40 6.04 6.56 -8.29
C PHE A 40 6.64 7.47 -7.23
N ARG A 41 6.71 7.00 -5.97
CA ARG A 41 7.28 7.73 -4.84
C ARG A 41 6.70 9.14 -4.68
N THR A 42 5.40 9.24 -4.95
CA THR A 42 4.66 10.51 -4.91
C THR A 42 3.44 10.33 -4.00
N GLU A 43 3.32 11.17 -3.01
CA GLU A 43 2.22 11.22 -2.06
C GLU A 43 1.25 12.32 -2.43
N VAL A 44 -0.05 12.03 -2.48
CA VAL A 44 -1.08 13.07 -2.56
C VAL A 44 -1.32 13.59 -1.15
N VAL A 45 -0.91 14.83 -0.91
CA VAL A 45 -1.03 15.46 0.42
C VAL A 45 -2.32 16.24 0.59
N HIS A 46 -2.88 16.76 -0.50
CA HIS A 46 -4.15 17.47 -0.48
C HIS A 46 -4.91 17.33 -1.79
N ALA A 47 -6.23 17.23 -1.69
CA ALA A 47 -7.13 17.28 -2.84
C ALA A 47 -8.37 18.10 -2.46
N ARG A 48 -8.74 19.08 -3.28
CA ARG A 48 -9.92 19.90 -3.07
C ARG A 48 -10.71 20.11 -4.36
N ARG A 49 -12.02 20.16 -4.24
CA ARG A 49 -12.89 20.49 -5.37
C ARG A 49 -12.71 21.97 -5.76
N VAL A 50 -12.61 22.22 -7.06
CA VAL A 50 -12.62 23.55 -7.66
C VAL A 50 -13.74 23.62 -8.70
N GLN A 51 -13.98 24.79 -9.25
CA GLN A 51 -15.11 25.04 -10.17
C GLN A 51 -15.11 24.04 -11.35
N ASN A 52 -13.96 23.77 -11.94
CA ASN A 52 -13.82 22.92 -13.13
C ASN A 52 -12.96 21.67 -12.85
N GLY A 53 -13.15 21.00 -11.70
CA GLY A 53 -12.40 19.78 -11.44
C GLY A 53 -11.86 19.68 -10.02
N TRP A 54 -10.66 19.14 -9.90
CA TRP A 54 -9.98 18.88 -8.64
C TRP A 54 -8.57 19.46 -8.67
N HIS A 55 -8.26 20.30 -7.71
CA HIS A 55 -6.90 20.74 -7.45
C HIS A 55 -6.23 19.73 -6.51
N VAL A 56 -5.13 19.15 -6.97
CA VAL A 56 -4.39 18.11 -6.24
C VAL A 56 -2.97 18.62 -5.98
N THR A 57 -2.57 18.59 -4.73
CA THR A 57 -1.19 18.81 -4.31
C THR A 57 -0.52 17.47 -4.05
N SER A 58 0.57 17.20 -4.72
CA SER A 58 1.38 16.00 -4.53
C SER A 58 2.81 16.35 -4.13
N ARG A 59 3.44 15.46 -3.35
CA ARG A 59 4.80 15.61 -2.84
C ARG A 59 5.68 14.47 -3.33
N SER A 60 6.80 14.79 -3.94
CA SER A 60 7.85 13.81 -4.22
C SER A 60 8.49 13.36 -2.90
N LEU A 61 8.56 12.05 -2.68
CA LEU A 61 9.21 11.49 -1.49
C LEU A 61 10.73 11.51 -1.59
N ASP A 62 11.27 11.66 -2.79
CA ASP A 62 12.71 11.74 -3.02
C ASP A 62 13.23 13.17 -2.87
N GLU A 63 12.57 14.13 -3.50
CA GLU A 63 13.00 15.53 -3.54
C GLU A 63 12.36 16.38 -2.43
N GLN A 64 11.33 15.87 -1.76
CA GLN A 64 10.48 16.62 -0.81
C GLN A 64 9.83 17.88 -1.44
N SER A 65 9.80 17.94 -2.77
CA SER A 65 9.18 19.03 -3.52
C SER A 65 7.68 18.79 -3.68
N GLU A 66 6.91 19.87 -3.72
CA GLU A 66 5.47 19.80 -3.97
C GLU A 66 5.13 20.28 -5.38
N SER A 67 4.16 19.62 -6.00
CA SER A 67 3.57 20.02 -7.27
C SER A 67 2.06 20.13 -7.15
N ASN A 68 1.46 20.99 -7.98
CA ASN A 68 0.02 21.21 -8.00
C ASN A 68 -0.49 20.98 -9.42
N ASP A 69 -1.51 20.13 -9.52
CA ASP A 69 -2.14 19.75 -10.77
C ASP A 69 -3.67 19.94 -10.66
N VAL A 70 -4.33 20.14 -11.79
CA VAL A 70 -5.79 20.18 -11.87
C VAL A 70 -6.26 19.01 -12.74
N PHE A 71 -7.22 18.25 -12.22
CA PHE A 71 -7.81 17.08 -12.88
C PHE A 71 -9.33 17.24 -12.97
N ASP A 72 -9.93 16.71 -14.03
CA ASP A 72 -11.40 16.70 -14.19
C ASP A 72 -12.08 15.81 -13.16
N ALA A 73 -11.44 14.69 -12.80
CA ALA A 73 -11.97 13.71 -11.85
C ALA A 73 -10.85 13.06 -11.01
N ILE A 74 -11.22 12.56 -9.83
CA ILE A 74 -10.35 11.76 -8.97
C ILE A 74 -11.03 10.42 -8.71
N LEU A 75 -10.25 9.34 -8.83
CA LEU A 75 -10.59 8.02 -8.32
C LEU A 75 -9.72 7.72 -7.09
N VAL A 76 -10.35 7.65 -5.92
CA VAL A 76 -9.66 7.32 -4.68
C VAL A 76 -9.54 5.80 -4.55
N ALA A 77 -8.32 5.29 -4.65
CA ALA A 77 -8.02 3.85 -4.64
C ALA A 77 -6.87 3.50 -3.66
N ASN A 78 -6.77 4.23 -2.55
CA ASN A 78 -5.71 4.10 -1.53
C ASN A 78 -5.87 2.89 -0.59
N GLY A 79 -6.91 2.06 -0.78
CA GLY A 79 -7.22 0.95 0.10
C GLY A 79 -7.88 1.37 1.41
N ASN A 80 -8.25 0.38 2.22
CA ASN A 80 -8.99 0.57 3.47
C ASN A 80 -8.15 0.33 4.74
N CYS A 81 -6.89 -0.09 4.60
CA CYS A 81 -5.99 -0.45 5.72
C CYS A 81 -4.75 0.46 5.80
N ALA A 82 -4.84 1.70 5.33
CA ALA A 82 -3.69 2.60 5.26
C ALA A 82 -3.25 3.12 6.65
N THR A 83 -4.20 3.33 7.56
CA THR A 83 -3.91 3.85 8.91
C THR A 83 -4.01 2.74 9.94
N PRO A 84 -2.90 2.38 10.61
CA PRO A 84 -2.92 1.38 11.67
C PRO A 84 -3.76 1.85 12.87
N HIS A 85 -4.65 1.00 13.36
CA HIS A 85 -5.33 1.22 14.63
C HIS A 85 -4.67 0.35 15.71
N ILE A 86 -4.07 0.98 16.71
CA ILE A 86 -3.47 0.29 17.85
C ILE A 86 -4.43 0.41 19.03
N PRO A 87 -5.06 -0.68 19.46
CA PRO A 87 -5.97 -0.63 20.59
C PRO A 87 -5.23 -0.32 21.90
N SER A 88 -5.90 0.37 22.80
CA SER A 88 -5.42 0.53 24.16
C SER A 88 -5.64 -0.76 24.94
N VAL A 89 -4.58 -1.47 25.26
CA VAL A 89 -4.63 -2.72 26.04
C VAL A 89 -4.01 -2.45 27.40
N PRO A 90 -4.73 -2.67 28.51
CA PRO A 90 -4.18 -2.48 29.86
C PRO A 90 -2.90 -3.28 30.08
N GLY A 91 -1.84 -2.65 30.54
CA GLY A 91 -0.56 -3.28 30.79
C GLY A 91 0.37 -3.40 29.59
N LEU A 92 -0.05 -2.95 28.40
CA LEU A 92 0.79 -3.00 27.20
C LEU A 92 2.05 -2.13 27.35
N ASP A 93 1.96 -1.04 28.10
CA ASP A 93 3.05 -0.14 28.45
C ASP A 93 4.13 -0.78 29.34
N HIS A 94 3.75 -1.82 30.11
CA HIS A 94 4.69 -2.60 30.92
C HIS A 94 5.41 -3.70 30.13
N PHE A 95 4.97 -4.03 28.94
CA PHE A 95 5.62 -5.04 28.13
C PHE A 95 6.99 -4.56 27.62
N ARG A 96 8.06 -5.23 28.04
CA ARG A 96 9.44 -4.90 27.72
C ARG A 96 9.92 -5.41 26.35
N GLY A 97 9.14 -6.29 25.71
CA GLY A 97 9.46 -6.83 24.39
C GLY A 97 9.15 -5.86 23.27
N ARG A 98 9.60 -6.21 22.07
CA ARG A 98 9.27 -5.46 20.86
C ARG A 98 7.78 -5.53 20.58
N GLN A 99 7.16 -4.39 20.35
CA GLN A 99 5.78 -4.25 19.91
C GLN A 99 5.77 -3.71 18.48
N MET A 100 4.88 -4.23 17.65
CA MET A 100 4.77 -3.80 16.26
C MET A 100 3.36 -4.04 15.73
N HIS A 101 2.81 -3.08 15.03
CA HIS A 101 1.58 -3.28 14.27
C HIS A 101 1.87 -4.07 12.98
N SER A 102 0.94 -4.94 12.56
CA SER A 102 1.10 -5.75 11.34
C SER A 102 1.34 -4.95 10.06
N ALA A 103 0.85 -3.71 9.99
CA ALA A 103 1.11 -2.80 8.87
C ALA A 103 2.59 -2.50 8.66
N TRP A 104 3.44 -2.66 9.68
CA TRP A 104 4.89 -2.42 9.59
C TRP A 104 5.70 -3.70 9.39
N TYR A 105 5.04 -4.86 9.48
CA TYR A 105 5.70 -6.13 9.20
C TYR A 105 6.06 -6.26 7.72
N ARG A 106 7.29 -6.66 7.41
CA ARG A 106 7.76 -6.84 6.04
C ARG A 106 8.33 -8.24 5.79
N TYR A 107 9.19 -8.72 6.66
CA TYR A 107 9.92 -9.98 6.50
C TYR A 107 10.06 -10.71 7.82
N PRO A 108 10.04 -12.07 7.82
CA PRO A 108 10.23 -12.88 9.03
C PRO A 108 11.54 -12.57 9.77
N ASP A 109 12.61 -12.36 9.03
CA ASP A 109 13.95 -12.13 9.56
C ASP A 109 14.07 -10.84 10.40
N THR A 110 13.10 -9.94 10.27
CA THR A 110 13.02 -8.74 11.12
C THR A 110 12.50 -9.04 12.52
N LEU A 111 11.94 -10.23 12.74
CA LEU A 111 11.40 -10.70 14.02
C LEU A 111 12.40 -11.63 14.70
N ASN A 112 13.48 -11.09 15.24
CA ASN A 112 14.44 -11.85 16.02
C ASN A 112 13.88 -12.21 17.41
N ALA A 113 12.86 -13.08 17.43
CA ALA A 113 12.16 -13.49 18.65
C ALA A 113 11.81 -14.97 18.63
N ARG A 114 12.03 -15.67 19.77
CA ARG A 114 11.66 -17.10 19.92
C ARG A 114 10.16 -17.28 20.21
N ARG A 115 9.51 -16.30 20.82
CA ARG A 115 8.08 -16.33 21.16
C ARG A 115 7.44 -15.04 20.66
N ILE A 116 6.37 -15.18 19.90
CA ILE A 116 5.61 -14.07 19.31
C ILE A 116 4.16 -14.24 19.75
N LEU A 117 3.59 -13.19 20.33
CA LEU A 117 2.17 -13.07 20.58
C LEU A 117 1.54 -12.22 19.47
N ILE A 118 0.52 -12.75 18.81
CA ILE A 118 -0.27 -12.03 17.81
C ILE A 118 -1.62 -11.72 18.43
N VAL A 119 -1.99 -10.42 18.41
CA VAL A 119 -3.27 -9.96 18.92
C VAL A 119 -4.11 -9.51 17.73
N GLY A 120 -5.25 -10.16 17.53
CA GLY A 120 -6.16 -9.94 16.41
C GLY A 120 -6.30 -11.18 15.54
N SER A 121 -7.45 -11.34 14.93
CA SER A 121 -7.80 -12.52 14.12
C SER A 121 -8.66 -12.18 12.91
N ASN A 122 -8.87 -10.91 12.62
CA ASN A 122 -9.67 -10.51 11.48
C ASN A 122 -8.82 -10.52 10.20
N SER A 123 -9.39 -11.11 9.18
CA SER A 123 -8.85 -11.18 7.82
C SER A 123 -9.65 -10.27 6.88
#